data_c9de3561eb455c1211eb2679bbfd0b94
#
_entry.id   c9de3561eb455c1211eb2679bbfd0b94
#
_cell.length_a   1.000
_cell.length_b   1.000
_cell.length_c   1.000
_cell.angle_alpha   90.00
_cell.angle_beta   90.00
_cell.angle_gamma   90.00
#
_symmetry.space_group_name_H-M   'P 1'
#
loop_
_entity.id
_entity.type
_entity.pdbx_description
1 polymer ?
#
loop_
_entity_poly.entity_id
_entity_poly.type
_entity_poly.pdbx_seq_one_letter_code
_entity_poly.pdbx_strand_id
1 'polypeptide(L)'
;MNQRRRSHTVRMALGEFELIERFFTRPVQRAVLGVGDDCAVLAPAPGMQLCVSSDMLVEGRHFLSTVAPQRLGHKALAVNLSDLAACGAEPLAFTLALALPRADEVFLQGFADGLWALAERHGIELVGGDTTAGPLNICITAIGQVPAGQALMRSGARPGDELWVSGTLGDARAALEGFRGTLDLPGMPLAALRRALELPEPRVVLGQRLR
;
A
#
# COMPACT_ATOMS: atom_id res chain seq x y z
N MET A 1 25.69 8.72 -51.21
CA MET A 1 25.54 9.24 -49.83
C MET A 1 24.09 9.06 -49.41
N ASN A 2 23.81 8.02 -48.66
CA ASN A 2 22.44 7.62 -48.32
C ASN A 2 22.24 7.89 -46.81
N GLN A 3 21.67 9.04 -46.46
CA GLN A 3 21.33 9.40 -45.09
C GLN A 3 20.05 8.62 -44.67
N ARG A 4 20.25 7.56 -43.91
CA ARG A 4 19.15 6.89 -43.23
C ARG A 4 18.60 7.86 -42.16
N ARG A 5 17.41 8.39 -42.39
CA ARG A 5 16.60 9.09 -41.40
C ARG A 5 16.26 8.07 -40.29
N ARG A 6 16.86 8.25 -39.11
CA ARG A 6 16.38 7.59 -37.88
C ARG A 6 15.03 8.21 -37.53
N SER A 7 13.96 7.46 -37.73
CA SER A 7 12.68 7.81 -37.20
C SER A 7 12.77 7.74 -35.65
N HIS A 8 12.83 8.87 -35.00
CA HIS A 8 12.54 8.94 -33.58
C HIS A 8 11.02 8.76 -33.43
N THR A 9 10.60 7.55 -33.13
CA THR A 9 9.23 7.32 -32.65
C THR A 9 9.14 8.05 -31.31
N VAL A 10 8.50 9.21 -31.29
CA VAL A 10 8.09 9.89 -30.07
C VAL A 10 7.08 8.96 -29.40
N ARG A 11 7.51 8.25 -28.36
CA ARG A 11 6.63 7.46 -27.52
C ARG A 11 5.68 8.47 -26.85
N MET A 12 4.42 8.48 -27.26
CA MET A 12 3.41 9.31 -26.60
C MET A 12 3.35 8.88 -25.12
N ALA A 13 3.30 9.85 -24.23
CA ALA A 13 3.09 9.57 -22.81
C ALA A 13 1.75 8.83 -22.65
N LEU A 14 1.72 7.79 -21.81
CA LEU A 14 0.51 7.05 -21.47
C LEU A 14 -0.59 8.03 -21.00
N GLY A 15 -1.78 7.89 -21.56
CA GLY A 15 -2.97 8.55 -21.03
C GLY A 15 -3.39 7.94 -19.68
N GLU A 16 -4.20 8.66 -18.92
CA GLU A 16 -4.68 8.23 -17.61
C GLU A 16 -5.37 6.86 -17.66
N PHE A 17 -6.33 6.69 -18.57
CA PHE A 17 -7.06 5.41 -18.71
C PHE A 17 -6.14 4.26 -19.13
N GLU A 18 -5.21 4.49 -20.03
CA GLU A 18 -4.23 3.49 -20.46
C GLU A 18 -3.30 3.07 -19.32
N LEU A 19 -2.93 4.02 -18.45
CA LEU A 19 -2.14 3.77 -17.25
C LEU A 19 -2.94 2.91 -16.26
N ILE A 20 -4.20 3.26 -15.98
CA ILE A 20 -5.07 2.53 -15.06
C ILE A 20 -5.28 1.10 -15.57
N GLU A 21 -5.63 0.94 -16.84
CA GLU A 21 -5.87 -0.37 -17.45
C GLU A 21 -4.62 -1.26 -17.36
N ARG A 22 -3.47 -0.71 -17.70
CA ARG A 22 -2.23 -1.48 -17.77
C ARG A 22 -1.64 -1.88 -16.41
N PHE A 23 -1.67 -0.99 -15.42
CA PHE A 23 -0.97 -1.20 -14.15
C PHE A 23 -1.90 -1.53 -12.99
N PHE A 24 -3.15 -1.08 -13.02
CA PHE A 24 -4.04 -1.12 -11.86
C PHE A 24 -5.36 -1.84 -12.10
N THR A 25 -5.57 -2.44 -13.27
CA THR A 25 -6.78 -3.22 -13.55
C THR A 25 -6.49 -4.72 -13.52
N ARG A 26 -7.24 -5.45 -12.67
CA ARG A 26 -7.25 -6.91 -12.64
C ARG A 26 -8.67 -7.42 -12.39
N PRO A 27 -9.01 -8.65 -12.82
CA PRO A 27 -10.29 -9.27 -12.49
C PRO A 27 -10.47 -9.36 -10.98
N VAL A 28 -11.65 -8.98 -10.48
CA VAL A 28 -12.05 -9.14 -9.09
C VAL A 28 -12.80 -10.46 -8.89
N GLN A 29 -12.71 -11.04 -7.69
CA GLN A 29 -13.37 -12.30 -7.32
C GLN A 29 -14.34 -12.10 -6.14
N ARG A 30 -14.10 -11.11 -5.29
CA ARG A 30 -14.87 -10.82 -4.08
C ARG A 30 -15.74 -9.58 -4.22
N ALA A 31 -15.28 -8.58 -4.97
CA ALA A 31 -16.10 -7.43 -5.34
C ALA A 31 -17.13 -7.85 -6.39
N VAL A 32 -18.33 -7.26 -6.34
CA VAL A 32 -19.37 -7.43 -7.36
C VAL A 32 -18.98 -6.67 -8.62
N LEU A 33 -18.38 -5.50 -8.46
CA LEU A 33 -17.86 -4.65 -9.52
C LEU A 33 -16.56 -3.99 -9.05
N GLY A 34 -15.52 -4.06 -9.87
CA GLY A 34 -14.20 -3.47 -9.61
C GLY A 34 -13.91 -2.25 -10.46
N VAL A 35 -12.61 -2.08 -10.83
CA VAL A 35 -12.14 -0.99 -11.68
C VAL A 35 -12.83 -1.02 -13.05
N GLY A 36 -13.25 0.15 -13.55
CA GLY A 36 -13.80 0.32 -14.90
C GLY A 36 -15.21 0.93 -14.97
N ASP A 37 -15.80 1.26 -13.83
CA ASP A 37 -17.08 1.98 -13.71
C ASP A 37 -16.92 3.13 -12.71
N ASP A 38 -17.93 4.00 -12.58
CA ASP A 38 -17.92 5.17 -11.68
C ASP A 38 -17.75 4.78 -10.20
N CYS A 39 -18.25 3.60 -9.80
CA CYS A 39 -18.13 3.08 -8.44
C CYS A 39 -17.83 1.59 -8.44
N ALA A 40 -17.00 1.15 -7.48
CA ALA A 40 -16.95 -0.25 -7.12
C ALA A 40 -18.21 -0.66 -6.33
N VAL A 41 -18.63 -1.92 -6.48
CA VAL A 41 -19.74 -2.49 -5.72
C VAL A 41 -19.22 -3.64 -4.86
N LEU A 42 -19.37 -3.51 -3.54
CA LEU A 42 -18.94 -4.49 -2.56
C LEU A 42 -20.15 -5.11 -1.86
N ALA A 43 -20.10 -6.42 -1.65
CA ALA A 43 -21.08 -7.15 -0.86
C ALA A 43 -20.38 -7.81 0.33
N PRO A 44 -20.40 -7.22 1.53
CA PRO A 44 -19.86 -7.89 2.72
C PRO A 44 -20.63 -9.18 3.00
N ALA A 45 -19.98 -10.16 3.60
CA ALA A 45 -20.64 -11.41 3.94
C ALA A 45 -21.78 -11.18 4.96
N PRO A 46 -22.84 -12.01 4.96
CA PRO A 46 -23.94 -11.87 5.92
C PRO A 46 -23.44 -11.89 7.37
N GLY A 47 -23.93 -10.96 8.20
CA GLY A 47 -23.54 -10.84 9.62
C GLY A 47 -22.18 -10.16 9.84
N MET A 48 -21.57 -9.61 8.81
CA MET A 48 -20.30 -8.86 8.91
C MET A 48 -20.53 -7.35 8.94
N GLN A 49 -19.62 -6.64 9.58
CA GLN A 49 -19.49 -5.18 9.54
C GLN A 49 -18.23 -4.79 8.77
N LEU A 50 -18.26 -3.65 8.10
CA LEU A 50 -17.09 -3.13 7.38
C LEU A 50 -16.18 -2.35 8.35
N CYS A 51 -14.88 -2.56 8.20
CA CYS A 51 -13.81 -1.74 8.74
C CYS A 51 -13.16 -0.98 7.59
N VAL A 52 -13.02 0.33 7.73
CA VAL A 52 -12.44 1.20 6.70
C VAL A 52 -11.31 2.02 7.33
N SER A 53 -10.14 2.00 6.69
CA SER A 53 -9.00 2.86 7.03
C SER A 53 -8.46 3.53 5.79
N SER A 54 -7.84 4.71 5.95
CA SER A 54 -7.25 5.43 4.84
C SER A 54 -5.95 6.09 5.27
N ASP A 55 -4.87 5.74 4.58
CA ASP A 55 -3.54 6.31 4.78
C ASP A 55 -3.03 7.02 3.53
N MET A 56 -2.36 8.15 3.76
CA MET A 56 -1.72 8.94 2.72
C MET A 56 -0.21 8.94 2.89
N LEU A 57 0.53 8.58 1.84
CA LEU A 57 1.98 8.64 1.80
C LEU A 57 2.45 9.79 0.91
N VAL A 58 3.22 10.70 1.50
CA VAL A 58 3.78 11.89 0.83
C VAL A 58 5.29 11.76 0.80
N GLU A 59 5.89 12.03 -0.37
CA GLU A 59 7.34 12.04 -0.55
C GLU A 59 8.03 13.04 0.40
N GLY A 60 9.18 12.66 0.94
CA GLY A 60 9.93 13.44 1.92
C GLY A 60 9.36 13.42 3.34
N ARG A 61 8.11 12.98 3.52
CA ARG A 61 7.45 12.83 4.82
C ARG A 61 7.38 11.38 5.27
N HIS A 62 6.83 10.50 4.43
CA HIS A 62 6.53 9.12 4.76
C HIS A 62 7.48 8.12 4.08
N PHE A 63 8.14 8.56 3.02
CA PHE A 63 9.18 7.82 2.31
C PHE A 63 10.21 8.78 1.72
N LEU A 64 11.39 8.26 1.45
CA LEU A 64 12.48 9.02 0.84
C LEU A 64 12.43 8.87 -0.68
N SER A 65 12.85 9.90 -1.43
CA SER A 65 12.95 9.86 -2.91
C SER A 65 13.83 8.72 -3.44
N THR A 66 14.66 8.13 -2.59
CA THR A 66 15.55 7.01 -2.91
C THR A 66 14.92 5.63 -2.73
N VAL A 67 13.64 5.56 -2.33
CA VAL A 67 12.93 4.28 -2.20
C VAL A 67 12.74 3.62 -3.56
N ALA A 68 12.96 2.31 -3.63
CA ALA A 68 12.65 1.56 -4.85
C ALA A 68 11.13 1.52 -5.06
N PRO A 69 10.62 1.74 -6.29
CA PRO A 69 9.18 1.76 -6.58
C PRO A 69 8.44 0.53 -6.07
N GLN A 70 9.01 -0.66 -6.23
CA GLN A 70 8.43 -1.91 -5.73
C GLN A 70 8.25 -1.90 -4.20
N ARG A 71 9.21 -1.36 -3.46
CA ARG A 71 9.10 -1.25 -2.00
C ARG A 71 8.07 -0.19 -1.59
N LEU A 72 7.94 0.86 -2.39
CA LEU A 72 6.93 1.90 -2.16
C LEU A 72 5.51 1.36 -2.37
N GLY A 73 5.28 0.56 -3.43
CA GLY A 73 4.01 -0.12 -3.66
C GLY A 73 3.65 -1.07 -2.52
N HIS A 74 4.61 -1.87 -2.04
CA HIS A 74 4.44 -2.71 -0.86
C HIS A 74 4.06 -1.88 0.36
N LYS A 75 4.85 -0.82 0.68
CA LYS A 75 4.62 0.01 1.87
C LYS A 75 3.27 0.69 1.84
N ALA A 76 2.85 1.20 0.69
CA ALA A 76 1.58 1.90 0.55
C ALA A 76 0.38 1.03 0.95
N LEU A 77 0.38 -0.24 0.58
CA LEU A 77 -0.67 -1.17 0.99
C LEU A 77 -0.46 -1.71 2.40
N ALA A 78 0.78 -1.95 2.82
CA ALA A 78 1.10 -2.59 4.09
C ALA A 78 0.67 -1.74 5.31
N VAL A 79 0.78 -0.41 5.24
CA VAL A 79 0.34 0.47 6.33
C VAL A 79 -1.17 0.36 6.55
N ASN A 80 -1.96 0.36 5.48
CA ASN A 80 -3.40 0.19 5.52
C ASN A 80 -3.83 -1.22 5.98
N LEU A 81 -3.14 -2.26 5.53
CA LEU A 81 -3.37 -3.63 6.01
C LEU A 81 -3.04 -3.77 7.51
N SER A 82 -2.10 -2.97 8.02
CA SER A 82 -1.78 -2.95 9.45
C SER A 82 -2.93 -2.38 10.29
N ASP A 83 -3.67 -1.40 9.79
CA ASP A 83 -4.87 -0.88 10.45
C ASP A 83 -6.02 -1.89 10.44
N LEU A 84 -6.22 -2.58 9.32
CA LEU A 84 -7.18 -3.69 9.27
C LEU A 84 -6.80 -4.80 10.26
N ALA A 85 -5.50 -5.13 10.36
CA ALA A 85 -5.00 -6.10 11.33
C ALA A 85 -5.25 -5.65 12.78
N ALA A 86 -5.07 -4.35 13.08
CA ALA A 86 -5.32 -3.80 14.43
C ALA A 86 -6.79 -3.94 14.85
N CYS A 87 -7.73 -3.90 13.89
CA CYS A 87 -9.15 -4.14 14.14
C CYS A 87 -9.54 -5.63 14.07
N GLY A 88 -8.61 -6.54 13.75
CA GLY A 88 -8.90 -7.95 13.54
C GLY A 88 -9.69 -8.21 12.26
N ALA A 89 -9.68 -7.29 11.30
CA ALA A 89 -10.47 -7.37 10.08
C ALA A 89 -9.85 -8.34 9.05
N GLU A 90 -10.74 -9.00 8.32
CA GLU A 90 -10.40 -9.71 7.09
C GLU A 90 -10.35 -8.70 5.94
N PRO A 91 -9.21 -8.55 5.24
CA PRO A 91 -9.11 -7.64 4.10
C PRO A 91 -10.08 -8.04 2.98
N LEU A 92 -10.76 -7.06 2.35
CA LEU A 92 -11.68 -7.27 1.24
C LEU A 92 -11.20 -6.55 -0.02
N ALA A 93 -11.11 -5.24 0.07
CA ALA A 93 -10.88 -4.38 -1.07
C ALA A 93 -10.11 -3.13 -0.68
N PHE A 94 -9.52 -2.46 -1.66
CA PHE A 94 -8.95 -1.12 -1.47
C PHE A 94 -9.11 -0.26 -2.72
N THR A 95 -9.09 1.05 -2.53
CA THR A 95 -8.96 2.04 -3.61
C THR A 95 -7.59 2.69 -3.55
N LEU A 96 -7.08 3.12 -4.70
CA LEU A 96 -5.80 3.80 -4.85
C LEU A 96 -6.02 5.15 -5.52
N ALA A 97 -5.81 6.26 -4.78
CA ALA A 97 -5.69 7.58 -5.34
C ALA A 97 -4.20 7.95 -5.45
N LEU A 98 -3.73 8.20 -6.68
CA LEU A 98 -2.32 8.36 -7.02
C LEU A 98 -2.09 9.66 -7.78
N ALA A 99 -1.36 10.61 -7.19
CA ALA A 99 -0.84 11.77 -7.89
C ALA A 99 0.61 11.52 -8.32
N LEU A 100 0.91 11.78 -9.60
CA LEU A 100 2.22 11.55 -10.22
C LEU A 100 2.75 12.80 -10.88
N PRO A 101 4.05 13.15 -10.72
CA PRO A 101 4.64 14.27 -11.44
C PRO A 101 4.78 14.01 -12.94
N ARG A 102 4.81 12.74 -13.33
CA ARG A 102 4.86 12.26 -14.72
C ARG A 102 4.50 10.77 -14.78
N ALA A 103 3.97 10.33 -15.91
CA ALA A 103 3.74 8.92 -16.19
C ALA A 103 5.08 8.24 -16.56
N ASP A 104 5.78 7.70 -15.56
CA ASP A 104 7.04 6.96 -15.73
C ASP A 104 6.73 5.46 -15.68
N GLU A 105 6.80 4.79 -16.83
CA GLU A 105 6.43 3.37 -16.95
C GLU A 105 7.30 2.46 -16.07
N VAL A 106 8.58 2.78 -15.86
CA VAL A 106 9.48 1.97 -15.03
C VAL A 106 9.10 2.10 -13.56
N PHE A 107 8.79 3.32 -13.13
CA PHE A 107 8.29 3.58 -11.78
C PHE A 107 6.95 2.87 -11.56
N LEU A 108 6.01 3.04 -12.47
CA LEU A 108 4.66 2.47 -12.37
C LEU A 108 4.68 0.94 -12.35
N GLN A 109 5.50 0.31 -13.20
CA GLN A 109 5.64 -1.15 -13.19
C GLN A 109 6.18 -1.64 -11.85
N GLY A 110 7.28 -1.06 -11.35
CA GLY A 110 7.84 -1.45 -10.06
C GLY A 110 6.85 -1.23 -8.90
N PHE A 111 6.17 -0.08 -8.88
CA PHE A 111 5.16 0.23 -7.87
C PHE A 111 4.00 -0.80 -7.90
N ALA A 112 3.46 -1.06 -9.08
CA ALA A 112 2.40 -2.04 -9.26
C ALA A 112 2.84 -3.45 -8.85
N ASP A 113 4.06 -3.87 -9.21
CA ASP A 113 4.59 -5.19 -8.83
C ASP A 113 4.62 -5.38 -7.30
N GLY A 114 5.09 -4.36 -6.56
CA GLY A 114 5.12 -4.40 -5.11
C GLY A 114 3.74 -4.38 -4.46
N LEU A 115 2.83 -3.57 -5.00
CA LEU A 115 1.44 -3.45 -4.56
C LEU A 115 0.69 -4.78 -4.75
N TRP A 116 0.76 -5.35 -5.96
CA TRP A 116 0.06 -6.59 -6.31
C TRP A 116 0.59 -7.80 -5.57
N ALA A 117 1.90 -7.93 -5.39
CA ALA A 117 2.48 -9.03 -4.63
C ALA A 117 1.94 -9.08 -3.18
N LEU A 118 1.74 -7.91 -2.56
CA LEU A 118 1.17 -7.83 -1.22
C LEU A 118 -0.35 -8.05 -1.24
N ALA A 119 -1.04 -7.49 -2.23
CA ALA A 119 -2.49 -7.66 -2.38
C ALA A 119 -2.87 -9.13 -2.55
N GLU A 120 -2.17 -9.86 -3.41
CA GLU A 120 -2.36 -11.31 -3.62
C GLU A 120 -2.12 -12.11 -2.35
N ARG A 121 -1.05 -11.81 -1.61
CA ARG A 121 -0.71 -12.51 -0.35
C ARG A 121 -1.79 -12.38 0.71
N HIS A 122 -2.49 -11.27 0.74
CA HIS A 122 -3.54 -10.98 1.73
C HIS A 122 -4.96 -11.12 1.20
N GLY A 123 -5.14 -11.48 -0.07
CA GLY A 123 -6.44 -11.66 -0.70
C GLY A 123 -7.28 -10.37 -0.71
N ILE A 124 -6.63 -9.20 -0.83
CA ILE A 124 -7.30 -7.89 -0.93
C ILE A 124 -7.30 -7.41 -2.38
N GLU A 125 -8.40 -6.86 -2.85
CA GLU A 125 -8.60 -6.50 -4.26
C GLU A 125 -8.57 -4.97 -4.47
N LEU A 126 -7.83 -4.50 -5.46
CA LEU A 126 -7.94 -3.12 -5.95
C LEU A 126 -9.23 -3.00 -6.76
N VAL A 127 -10.13 -2.13 -6.31
CA VAL A 127 -11.48 -2.03 -6.88
C VAL A 127 -11.78 -0.66 -7.50
N GLY A 128 -10.92 0.32 -7.31
CA GLY A 128 -11.12 1.66 -7.84
C GLY A 128 -10.06 2.63 -7.34
N GLY A 129 -10.27 3.91 -7.61
CA GLY A 129 -9.37 4.97 -7.20
C GLY A 129 -9.35 6.12 -8.18
N ASP A 130 -8.27 6.89 -8.17
CA ASP A 130 -8.06 8.03 -9.06
C ASP A 130 -6.58 8.15 -9.41
N THR A 131 -6.27 8.66 -10.60
CA THR A 131 -4.91 8.93 -11.02
C THR A 131 -4.84 10.31 -11.65
N THR A 132 -4.00 11.18 -11.10
CA THR A 132 -3.90 12.56 -11.57
C THR A 132 -2.44 13.03 -11.64
N ALA A 133 -2.21 14.12 -12.37
CA ALA A 133 -0.92 14.79 -12.41
C ALA A 133 -0.73 15.67 -11.16
N GLY A 134 0.43 15.54 -10.50
CA GLY A 134 0.75 16.33 -9.31
C GLY A 134 2.02 15.87 -8.62
N PRO A 135 2.42 16.48 -7.50
CA PRO A 135 3.49 15.96 -6.66
C PRO A 135 3.18 14.52 -6.23
N LEU A 136 4.22 13.66 -6.18
CA LEU A 136 4.04 12.25 -5.83
C LEU A 136 3.35 12.09 -4.47
N ASN A 137 2.14 11.56 -4.53
CA ASN A 137 1.28 11.32 -3.39
C ASN A 137 0.49 10.02 -3.63
N ILE A 138 0.39 9.20 -2.61
CA ILE A 138 -0.28 7.90 -2.68
C ILE A 138 -1.27 7.83 -1.53
N CYS A 139 -2.56 7.70 -1.84
CA CYS A 139 -3.59 7.49 -0.83
C CYS A 139 -4.30 6.17 -1.11
N ILE A 140 -4.30 5.28 -0.12
CA ILE A 140 -5.04 4.03 -0.17
C ILE A 140 -6.14 4.08 0.88
N THR A 141 -7.36 3.74 0.48
CA THR A 141 -8.45 3.44 1.39
C THR A 141 -8.70 1.94 1.38
N ALA A 142 -8.37 1.27 2.48
CA ALA A 142 -8.57 -0.17 2.65
C ALA A 142 -9.89 -0.48 3.34
N ILE A 143 -10.55 -1.51 2.86
CA ILE A 143 -11.85 -1.99 3.33
C ILE A 143 -11.68 -3.46 3.74
N GLY A 144 -12.04 -3.77 4.97
CA GLY A 144 -12.09 -5.12 5.49
C GLY A 144 -13.44 -5.41 6.14
N GLN A 145 -13.61 -6.63 6.63
CA GLN A 145 -14.83 -7.04 7.33
C GLN A 145 -14.51 -7.79 8.63
N VAL A 146 -15.39 -7.63 9.61
CA VAL A 146 -15.38 -8.37 10.88
C VAL A 146 -16.78 -8.89 11.19
N PRO A 147 -16.95 -9.98 11.94
CA PRO A 147 -18.26 -10.33 12.47
C PRO A 147 -18.84 -9.18 13.32
N ALA A 148 -20.14 -8.96 13.22
CA ALA A 148 -20.80 -7.85 13.90
C ALA A 148 -20.47 -7.82 15.39
N GLY A 149 -20.02 -6.66 15.88
CA GLY A 149 -19.64 -6.44 17.28
C GLY A 149 -18.30 -7.02 17.71
N GLN A 150 -17.49 -7.61 16.81
CA GLN A 150 -16.22 -8.25 17.16
C GLN A 150 -14.97 -7.47 16.72
N ALA A 151 -15.10 -6.23 16.25
CA ALA A 151 -13.93 -5.41 15.95
C ALA A 151 -13.09 -5.17 17.22
N LEU A 152 -11.78 -5.37 17.12
CA LEU A 152 -10.84 -5.00 18.17
C LEU A 152 -10.76 -3.47 18.27
N MET A 153 -10.95 -2.93 19.47
CA MET A 153 -11.01 -1.50 19.71
C MET A 153 -9.87 -1.04 20.63
N ARG A 154 -9.32 0.14 20.38
CA ARG A 154 -8.32 0.76 21.27
C ARG A 154 -8.80 0.91 22.71
N SER A 155 -10.12 1.14 22.89
CA SER A 155 -10.76 1.30 24.20
C SER A 155 -10.95 -0.02 24.95
N GLY A 156 -10.55 -1.16 24.40
CA GLY A 156 -10.68 -2.46 25.04
C GLY A 156 -9.72 -2.71 26.20
N ALA A 157 -8.55 -2.06 26.20
CA ALA A 157 -7.51 -2.25 27.20
C ALA A 157 -7.93 -1.77 28.59
N ARG A 158 -7.51 -2.51 29.64
CA ARG A 158 -7.84 -2.25 31.05
C ARG A 158 -6.58 -2.22 31.91
N PRO A 159 -6.59 -1.53 33.05
CA PRO A 159 -5.51 -1.63 34.03
C PRO A 159 -5.29 -3.08 34.47
N GLY A 160 -4.04 -3.54 34.37
CA GLY A 160 -3.67 -4.93 34.67
C GLY A 160 -3.48 -5.83 33.45
N ASP A 161 -3.86 -5.35 32.25
CA ASP A 161 -3.57 -6.08 31.02
C ASP A 161 -2.08 -6.10 30.72
N GLU A 162 -1.58 -7.21 30.17
CA GLU A 162 -0.20 -7.33 29.69
C GLU A 162 -0.05 -6.74 28.28
N LEU A 163 1.06 -6.04 28.05
CA LEU A 163 1.40 -5.47 26.74
C LEU A 163 2.35 -6.40 25.97
N TRP A 164 1.89 -6.92 24.86
CA TRP A 164 2.68 -7.77 23.97
C TRP A 164 2.96 -7.08 22.63
N VAL A 165 4.15 -7.28 22.07
CA VAL A 165 4.53 -6.79 20.75
C VAL A 165 4.98 -7.95 19.88
N SER A 166 4.57 -7.95 18.61
CA SER A 166 4.87 -9.00 17.63
C SER A 166 6.15 -8.73 16.84
N GLY A 167 7.15 -8.13 17.45
CA GLY A 167 8.43 -7.78 16.83
C GLY A 167 9.21 -6.79 17.66
N THR A 168 10.12 -6.05 17.03
CA THR A 168 10.91 -4.99 17.66
C THR A 168 10.26 -3.62 17.40
N LEU A 169 10.36 -2.72 18.39
CA LEU A 169 9.89 -1.34 18.26
C LEU A 169 11.08 -0.42 17.96
N GLY A 170 10.85 0.56 17.06
CA GLY A 170 11.81 1.61 16.79
C GLY A 170 12.71 1.38 15.57
N ASP A 171 12.75 0.20 14.97
CA ASP A 171 13.63 -0.13 13.84
C ASP A 171 13.47 0.82 12.64
N ALA A 172 12.23 1.10 12.24
CA ALA A 172 11.96 2.02 11.15
C ALA A 172 12.37 3.47 11.48
N ARG A 173 12.20 3.89 12.73
CA ARG A 173 12.66 5.22 13.20
C ARG A 173 14.18 5.29 13.22
N ALA A 174 14.86 4.29 13.77
CA ALA A 174 16.31 4.21 13.77
C ALA A 174 16.86 4.25 12.33
N ALA A 175 16.25 3.49 11.42
CA ALA A 175 16.61 3.52 10.00
C ALA A 175 16.45 4.93 9.40
N LEU A 176 15.35 5.62 9.67
CA LEU A 176 15.12 6.98 9.18
C LEU A 176 16.18 7.97 9.70
N GLU A 177 16.50 7.92 10.98
CA GLU A 177 17.53 8.78 11.58
C GLU A 177 18.92 8.44 11.04
N GLY A 178 19.22 7.17 10.81
CA GLY A 178 20.44 6.73 10.13
C GLY A 178 20.57 7.30 8.71
N PHE A 179 19.47 7.29 7.92
CA PHE A 179 19.46 7.91 6.58
C PHE A 179 19.58 9.43 6.61
N ARG A 180 19.11 10.08 7.66
CA ARG A 180 19.27 11.52 7.89
C ARG A 180 20.65 11.90 8.40
N GLY A 181 21.48 10.93 8.80
CA GLY A 181 22.78 11.16 9.42
C GLY A 181 22.69 11.72 10.84
N THR A 182 21.55 11.63 11.50
CA THR A 182 21.31 12.08 12.87
C THR A 182 21.60 10.99 13.91
N LEU A 183 21.65 9.72 13.46
CA LEU A 183 21.99 8.56 14.28
C LEU A 183 23.07 7.74 13.57
N ASP A 184 24.20 7.51 14.24
CA ASP A 184 25.20 6.56 13.79
C ASP A 184 24.78 5.14 14.20
N LEU A 185 24.76 4.21 13.24
CA LEU A 185 24.35 2.82 13.43
C LEU A 185 25.50 1.88 12.98
N PRO A 186 26.61 1.87 13.71
CA PRO A 186 27.78 1.08 13.36
C PRO A 186 27.44 -0.41 13.30
N GLY A 187 27.86 -1.06 12.20
CA GLY A 187 27.65 -2.49 12.00
C GLY A 187 26.26 -2.90 11.47
N MET A 188 25.32 -1.98 11.31
CA MET A 188 24.05 -2.29 10.67
C MET A 188 24.13 -2.14 9.14
N PRO A 189 23.87 -3.20 8.38
CA PRO A 189 23.87 -3.13 6.92
C PRO A 189 22.77 -2.17 6.42
N LEU A 190 23.09 -1.33 5.43
CA LEU A 190 22.13 -0.42 4.79
C LEU A 190 20.86 -1.16 4.30
N ALA A 191 21.01 -2.40 3.83
CA ALA A 191 19.88 -3.22 3.39
C ALA A 191 18.91 -3.55 4.54
N ALA A 192 19.40 -3.78 5.77
CA ALA A 192 18.56 -4.03 6.94
C ALA A 192 17.78 -2.76 7.34
N LEU A 193 18.45 -1.60 7.33
CA LEU A 193 17.79 -0.30 7.57
C LEU A 193 16.69 -0.02 6.54
N ARG A 194 16.98 -0.23 5.26
CA ARG A 194 15.98 -0.08 4.20
C ARG A 194 14.80 -1.04 4.39
N ARG A 195 15.06 -2.29 4.74
CA ARG A 195 14.00 -3.27 5.00
C ARG A 195 13.09 -2.81 6.14
N ALA A 196 13.63 -2.36 7.24
CA ALA A 196 12.86 -1.90 8.40
C ALA A 196 11.95 -0.70 8.08
N LEU A 197 12.44 0.25 7.26
CA LEU A 197 11.70 1.46 6.91
C LEU A 197 10.72 1.26 5.74
N GLU A 198 11.12 0.46 4.73
CA GLU A 198 10.46 0.41 3.43
C GLU A 198 9.55 -0.81 3.24
N LEU A 199 9.72 -1.88 4.05
CA LEU A 199 8.95 -3.12 3.93
C LEU A 199 8.30 -3.53 5.26
N PRO A 200 7.36 -2.72 5.78
CA PRO A 200 6.61 -3.12 6.97
C PRO A 200 5.79 -4.39 6.69
N GLU A 201 5.69 -5.28 7.67
CA GLU A 201 4.95 -6.54 7.57
C GLU A 201 3.62 -6.43 8.32
N PRO A 202 2.47 -6.39 7.64
CA PRO A 202 1.16 -6.31 8.27
C PRO A 202 0.80 -7.63 8.97
N ARG A 203 0.35 -7.55 10.21
CA ARG A 203 0.04 -8.72 11.07
C ARG A 203 -1.42 -9.17 10.94
N VAL A 204 -1.94 -9.26 9.72
CA VAL A 204 -3.37 -9.56 9.44
C VAL A 204 -3.83 -10.86 10.10
N VAL A 205 -3.07 -11.94 9.91
CA VAL A 205 -3.43 -13.26 10.51
C VAL A 205 -3.41 -13.20 12.04
N LEU A 206 -2.45 -12.47 12.63
CA LEU A 206 -2.39 -12.30 14.08
C LEU A 206 -3.61 -11.52 14.58
N GLY A 207 -3.95 -10.40 13.95
CA GLY A 207 -5.12 -9.60 14.32
C GLY A 207 -6.42 -10.43 14.28
N GLN A 208 -6.61 -11.23 13.23
CA GLN A 208 -7.78 -12.10 13.12
C GLN A 208 -7.84 -13.18 14.21
N ARG A 209 -6.68 -13.69 14.66
CA ARG A 209 -6.62 -14.68 15.76
C ARG A 209 -6.83 -14.10 17.13
N LEU A 210 -6.58 -12.80 17.32
CA LEU A 210 -6.79 -12.09 18.58
C LEU A 210 -8.24 -11.58 18.74
N ARG A 211 -8.99 -11.55 17.68
CA ARG A 211 -10.43 -11.24 17.65
C ARG A 211 -11.29 -12.42 18.15
#